data_e3cbdf6f08b775e090a003d6047cb0f1
#
_entry.id   e3cbdf6f08b775e090a003d6047cb0f1
#
_cell.length_a   1.000
_cell.length_b   1.000
_cell.length_c   1.000
_cell.angle_alpha   90.00
_cell.angle_beta   90.00
_cell.angle_gamma   90.00
#
_symmetry.space_group_name_H-M   'P 1'
#
loop_
_entity.id
_entity.type
_entity.pdbx_description
1 polymer ?
#
loop_
_entity_poly.entity_id
_entity_poly.type
_entity_poly.pdbx_seq_one_letter_code
_entity_poly.pdbx_strand_id
1 'polypeptide(L)'
;MRSTFRLMFYINRNKVKSDGTTAILCRISIDGRKSAVTTGIYCKPSDWDSNKGEIRMNKENNRLTAFRSRLEEAYGNLLKNQGVVTAELLKATVSNTVSIPEFLLQTGETERERLRIRSVEINSTSTYRQSKTTQLNLRQFIESRGMRDIAFSDITEEFAESFKIFLKKELGHGNGHVNHCLCWLNRLIYIAVDREVLRANPIEDVAYEK
;
A
#
# COMPACT_ATOMS: atom_id res chain seq x y z
N MET A 1 4.05 -1.47 27.41
CA MET A 1 5.42 -1.96 27.10
C MET A 1 5.94 -1.20 25.89
N ARG A 2 7.18 -0.70 25.90
CA ARG A 2 7.80 -0.13 24.71
C ARG A 2 8.21 -1.27 23.80
N SER A 3 7.68 -1.33 22.58
CA SER A 3 8.12 -2.26 21.55
C SER A 3 9.61 -2.03 21.22
N THR A 4 10.37 -3.13 21.12
CA THR A 4 11.80 -3.05 20.76
C THR A 4 11.94 -3.29 19.27
N PHE A 5 12.37 -2.28 18.53
CA PHE A 5 12.64 -2.38 17.09
C PHE A 5 14.13 -2.20 16.84
N ARG A 6 14.76 -3.15 16.12
CA ARG A 6 16.18 -3.11 15.79
C ARG A 6 16.44 -3.69 14.40
N LEU A 7 17.29 -3.01 13.63
CA LEU A 7 17.77 -3.41 12.30
C LEU A 7 19.27 -3.69 12.34
N MET A 8 19.70 -4.79 11.70
CA MET A 8 21.11 -5.18 11.59
C MET A 8 21.41 -5.68 10.18
N PHE A 9 22.38 -5.04 9.51
CA PHE A 9 22.89 -5.55 8.24
C PHE A 9 23.98 -6.59 8.49
N TYR A 10 24.00 -7.64 7.64
CA TYR A 10 24.99 -8.70 7.70
C TYR A 10 25.10 -9.41 6.34
N ILE A 11 26.18 -10.15 6.15
CA ILE A 11 26.39 -11.02 4.98
C ILE A 11 26.43 -12.48 5.39
N ASN A 12 26.07 -13.38 4.45
CA ASN A 12 26.28 -14.81 4.61
C ASN A 12 27.52 -15.23 3.81
N ARG A 13 28.64 -15.41 4.50
CA ARG A 13 29.93 -15.77 3.90
C ARG A 13 29.94 -17.14 3.21
N ASN A 14 28.96 -18.01 3.52
CA ASN A 14 28.83 -19.33 2.91
C ASN A 14 28.01 -19.31 1.60
N LYS A 15 27.38 -18.17 1.28
CA LYS A 15 26.59 -17.99 0.06
C LYS A 15 27.23 -16.93 -0.84
N VAL A 16 28.40 -17.25 -1.38
CA VAL A 16 29.11 -16.41 -2.35
C VAL A 16 28.72 -16.89 -3.75
N LYS A 17 28.39 -15.95 -4.62
CA LYS A 17 28.11 -16.19 -6.05
C LYS A 17 29.39 -16.51 -6.82
N SER A 18 29.26 -17.01 -8.05
CA SER A 18 30.39 -17.27 -8.97
C SER A 18 31.22 -16.01 -9.27
N ASP A 19 30.65 -14.81 -9.17
CA ASP A 19 31.33 -13.52 -9.36
C ASP A 19 32.11 -13.06 -8.11
N GLY A 20 32.15 -13.87 -7.04
CA GLY A 20 32.82 -13.55 -5.77
C GLY A 20 32.05 -12.62 -4.86
N THR A 21 30.79 -12.29 -5.17
CA THR A 21 29.96 -11.42 -4.32
C THR A 21 28.96 -12.20 -3.47
N THR A 22 28.51 -11.60 -2.39
CA THR A 22 27.43 -12.12 -1.53
C THR A 22 26.38 -11.04 -1.30
N ALA A 23 25.13 -11.46 -1.08
CA ALA A 23 24.04 -10.55 -0.78
C ALA A 23 24.15 -10.01 0.65
N ILE A 24 23.89 -8.71 0.79
CA ILE A 24 23.70 -8.08 2.10
C ILE A 24 22.24 -8.29 2.52
N LEU A 25 22.08 -8.82 3.72
CA LEU A 25 20.81 -9.10 4.35
C LEU A 25 20.56 -8.09 5.48
N CYS A 26 19.31 -7.72 5.71
CA CYS A 26 18.89 -6.98 6.88
C CYS A 26 18.10 -7.89 7.82
N ARG A 27 18.55 -8.03 9.06
CA ARG A 27 17.79 -8.68 10.13
C ARG A 27 16.89 -7.64 10.78
N ILE A 28 15.62 -7.92 10.79
CA ILE A 28 14.57 -7.17 11.48
C ILE A 28 14.31 -7.90 12.80
N SER A 29 14.39 -7.20 13.93
CA SER A 29 14.06 -7.76 15.25
C SER A 29 13.02 -6.87 15.90
N ILE A 30 11.84 -7.45 16.23
CA ILE A 30 10.74 -6.77 16.91
C ILE A 30 10.27 -7.65 18.04
N ASP A 31 10.30 -7.15 19.26
CA ASP A 31 9.85 -7.83 20.49
C ASP A 31 10.39 -9.27 20.61
N GLY A 32 11.70 -9.44 20.34
CA GLY A 32 12.40 -10.73 20.42
C GLY A 32 12.23 -11.64 19.20
N ARG A 33 11.25 -11.39 18.32
CA ARG A 33 11.07 -12.14 17.06
C ARG A 33 11.99 -11.56 15.99
N LYS A 34 12.50 -12.44 15.12
CA LYS A 34 13.50 -12.08 14.11
C LYS A 34 13.03 -12.55 12.72
N SER A 35 13.17 -11.67 11.73
CA SER A 35 13.03 -12.00 10.32
C SER A 35 14.19 -11.43 9.51
N ALA A 36 14.43 -11.93 8.31
CA ALA A 36 15.50 -11.46 7.44
C ALA A 36 14.95 -11.09 6.07
N VAL A 37 15.44 -9.98 5.52
CA VAL A 37 15.10 -9.50 4.18
C VAL A 37 16.37 -9.22 3.38
N THR A 38 16.35 -9.48 2.08
CA THR A 38 17.44 -9.16 1.16
C THR A 38 17.39 -7.68 0.79
N THR A 39 18.53 -6.99 0.88
CA THR A 39 18.60 -5.56 0.52
C THR A 39 18.66 -5.32 -0.99
N GLY A 40 18.97 -6.35 -1.79
CA GLY A 40 19.27 -6.20 -3.22
C GLY A 40 20.67 -5.67 -3.50
N ILE A 41 21.50 -5.45 -2.48
CA ILE A 41 22.87 -4.96 -2.58
C ILE A 41 23.82 -6.12 -2.37
N TYR A 42 24.90 -6.16 -3.13
CA TYR A 42 25.92 -7.20 -3.07
C TYR A 42 27.29 -6.59 -2.82
N CYS A 43 28.15 -7.31 -2.11
CA CYS A 43 29.56 -6.93 -1.90
C CYS A 43 30.45 -8.16 -1.87
N LYS A 44 31.76 -7.96 -2.02
CA LYS A 44 32.73 -9.01 -1.73
C LYS A 44 32.82 -9.21 -0.21
N PRO A 45 32.95 -10.46 0.29
CA PRO A 45 33.08 -10.72 1.72
C PRO A 45 34.27 -10.02 2.39
N SER A 46 35.36 -9.73 1.64
CA SER A 46 36.53 -8.96 2.10
C SER A 46 36.22 -7.51 2.41
N ASP A 47 35.24 -6.94 1.68
CA ASP A 47 34.93 -5.50 1.78
C ASP A 47 33.89 -5.21 2.87
N TRP A 48 33.32 -6.25 3.47
CA TRP A 48 32.30 -6.13 4.51
C TRP A 48 32.93 -5.86 5.89
N ASP A 49 32.50 -4.77 6.54
CA ASP A 49 32.80 -4.49 7.93
C ASP A 49 31.65 -5.00 8.83
N SER A 50 31.86 -6.13 9.49
CA SER A 50 30.85 -6.75 10.33
C SER A 50 30.53 -5.96 11.61
N ASN A 51 31.47 -5.12 12.09
CA ASN A 51 31.29 -4.31 13.30
C ASN A 51 30.39 -3.09 13.01
N LYS A 52 30.60 -2.46 11.86
CA LYS A 52 29.82 -1.30 11.43
C LYS A 52 28.53 -1.70 10.69
N GLY A 53 28.48 -2.90 10.12
CA GLY A 53 27.39 -3.33 9.25
C GLY A 53 27.35 -2.58 7.91
N GLU A 54 28.53 -2.28 7.33
CA GLU A 54 28.72 -1.45 6.16
C GLU A 54 29.78 -2.04 5.23
N ILE A 55 29.78 -1.59 3.96
CA ILE A 55 30.81 -1.89 2.99
C ILE A 55 31.96 -0.88 3.17
N ARG A 56 33.20 -1.34 3.29
CA ARG A 56 34.36 -0.47 3.41
C ARG A 56 34.50 0.41 2.18
N MET A 57 34.62 1.75 2.41
CA MET A 57 34.89 2.76 1.38
C MET A 57 34.00 2.68 0.11
N ASN A 58 32.67 2.45 0.26
CA ASN A 58 31.80 2.29 -0.89
C ASN A 58 30.59 3.24 -0.87
N LYS A 59 30.27 3.80 -2.04
CA LYS A 59 29.06 4.62 -2.29
C LYS A 59 27.75 3.84 -2.07
N GLU A 60 27.78 2.52 -2.13
CA GLU A 60 26.61 1.64 -1.89
C GLU A 60 26.09 1.74 -0.44
N ASN A 61 26.88 2.28 0.50
CA ASN A 61 26.42 2.54 1.88
C ASN A 61 25.26 3.55 1.91
N ASN A 62 25.17 4.48 0.94
CA ASN A 62 24.02 5.37 0.82
C ASN A 62 22.74 4.58 0.50
N ARG A 63 22.84 3.51 -0.28
CA ARG A 63 21.71 2.62 -0.56
C ARG A 63 21.30 1.79 0.67
N LEU A 64 22.27 1.37 1.50
CA LEU A 64 21.97 0.70 2.77
C LEU A 64 21.28 1.65 3.74
N THR A 65 21.72 2.90 3.81
CA THR A 65 21.06 3.95 4.62
C THR A 65 19.64 4.21 4.13
N ALA A 66 19.42 4.37 2.82
CA ALA A 66 18.10 4.55 2.24
C ALA A 66 17.20 3.33 2.51
N PHE A 67 17.75 2.11 2.44
CA PHE A 67 17.01 0.89 2.77
C PHE A 67 16.60 0.84 4.25
N ARG A 68 17.48 1.28 5.16
CA ARG A 68 17.18 1.43 6.59
C ARG A 68 16.04 2.41 6.82
N SER A 69 16.14 3.62 6.25
CA SER A 69 15.10 4.66 6.38
C SER A 69 13.74 4.18 5.88
N ARG A 70 13.70 3.45 4.76
CA ARG A 70 12.47 2.86 4.24
C ARG A 70 11.85 1.84 5.21
N LEU A 71 12.67 1.00 5.88
CA LEU A 71 12.19 0.07 6.90
C LEU A 71 11.66 0.78 8.14
N GLU A 72 12.32 1.83 8.59
CA GLU A 72 11.93 2.64 9.75
C GLU A 72 10.61 3.39 9.48
N GLU A 73 10.46 3.95 8.28
CA GLU A 73 9.23 4.59 7.83
C GLU A 73 8.07 3.59 7.74
N ALA A 74 8.29 2.43 7.11
CA ALA A 74 7.29 1.36 7.02
C ALA A 74 6.85 0.87 8.41
N TYR A 75 7.81 0.71 9.35
CA TYR A 75 7.50 0.36 10.74
C TYR A 75 6.63 1.42 11.42
N GLY A 76 6.98 2.70 11.27
CA GLY A 76 6.21 3.82 11.81
C GLY A 76 4.78 3.88 11.27
N ASN A 77 4.60 3.65 9.95
CA ASN A 77 3.31 3.64 9.30
C ASN A 77 2.45 2.45 9.75
N LEU A 78 3.03 1.25 9.83
CA LEU A 78 2.33 0.07 10.33
C LEU A 78 1.90 0.24 11.80
N LEU A 79 2.79 0.80 12.64
CA LEU A 79 2.48 1.03 14.05
C LEU A 79 1.32 2.02 14.22
N LYS A 80 1.28 3.10 13.43
CA LYS A 80 0.18 4.08 13.45
C LYS A 80 -1.14 3.48 12.99
N ASN A 81 -1.12 2.61 11.97
CA ASN A 81 -2.33 2.09 11.33
C ASN A 81 -2.90 0.86 12.05
N GLN A 82 -2.04 -0.01 12.59
CA GLN A 82 -2.44 -1.31 13.15
C GLN A 82 -2.17 -1.45 14.65
N GLY A 83 -1.40 -0.55 15.25
CA GLY A 83 -1.06 -0.58 16.69
C GLY A 83 -0.07 -1.67 17.10
N VAL A 84 0.10 -2.73 16.29
CA VAL A 84 1.04 -3.83 16.53
C VAL A 84 1.77 -4.16 15.22
N VAL A 85 3.10 -4.33 15.30
CA VAL A 85 3.94 -4.68 14.15
C VAL A 85 4.76 -5.92 14.48
N THR A 86 4.79 -6.90 13.58
CA THR A 86 5.67 -8.07 13.68
C THR A 86 6.83 -7.98 12.68
N ALA A 87 7.92 -8.69 12.94
CA ALA A 87 9.07 -8.72 12.04
C ALA A 87 8.72 -9.34 10.67
N GLU A 88 7.82 -10.32 10.65
CA GLU A 88 7.29 -10.95 9.43
C GLU A 88 6.44 -9.99 8.63
N LEU A 89 5.56 -9.23 9.28
CA LEU A 89 4.70 -8.25 8.62
C LEU A 89 5.54 -7.13 7.99
N LEU A 90 6.52 -6.60 8.73
CA LEU A 90 7.42 -5.58 8.22
C LEU A 90 8.27 -6.09 7.05
N LYS A 91 8.79 -7.33 7.15
CA LYS A 91 9.49 -7.99 6.04
C LYS A 91 8.60 -8.09 4.82
N ALA A 92 7.39 -8.60 4.97
CA ALA A 92 6.44 -8.80 3.89
C ALA A 92 6.11 -7.47 3.18
N THR A 93 5.89 -6.40 3.94
CA THR A 93 5.66 -5.05 3.44
C THR A 93 6.81 -4.52 2.58
N VAL A 94 8.05 -4.73 3.01
CA VAL A 94 9.23 -4.17 2.31
C VAL A 94 9.73 -5.07 1.17
N SER A 95 9.43 -6.37 1.23
CA SER A 95 9.79 -7.32 0.16
C SER A 95 8.80 -7.32 -1.02
N ASN A 96 7.78 -6.46 -1.02
CA ASN A 96 6.66 -6.49 -1.97
C ASN A 96 5.96 -7.87 -2.07
N THR A 97 6.13 -8.73 -1.06
CA THR A 97 5.48 -10.05 -1.02
C THR A 97 4.11 -10.00 -0.33
N VAL A 98 3.83 -8.90 0.38
CA VAL A 98 2.48 -8.46 0.78
C VAL A 98 2.42 -6.98 0.45
N SER A 99 1.65 -6.60 -0.52
CA SER A 99 1.21 -5.22 -0.65
C SER A 99 0.60 -4.82 0.70
N ILE A 100 0.98 -3.67 1.27
CA ILE A 100 0.14 -3.06 2.32
C ILE A 100 -1.24 -3.02 1.69
N PRO A 101 -2.28 -3.61 2.32
CA PRO A 101 -3.60 -3.51 1.71
C PRO A 101 -3.90 -2.02 1.54
N GLU A 102 -3.89 -1.55 0.30
CA GLU A 102 -4.40 -0.23 0.00
C GLU A 102 -5.92 -0.32 0.10
N PHE A 103 -6.48 0.58 0.88
CA PHE A 103 -7.89 0.59 1.20
C PHE A 103 -8.64 1.55 0.29
N LEU A 104 -9.83 1.16 -0.10
CA LEU A 104 -10.65 1.86 -1.08
C LEU A 104 -11.04 3.27 -0.62
N LEU A 105 -11.57 3.43 0.60
CA LEU A 105 -11.99 4.74 1.10
C LEU A 105 -10.81 5.66 1.35
N GLN A 106 -9.70 5.14 1.86
CA GLN A 106 -8.47 5.90 2.07
C GLN A 106 -7.92 6.45 0.74
N THR A 107 -7.90 5.62 -0.31
CA THR A 107 -7.51 6.05 -1.67
C THR A 107 -8.47 7.09 -2.19
N GLY A 108 -9.79 6.94 -1.95
CA GLY A 108 -10.80 7.92 -2.31
C GLY A 108 -10.59 9.28 -1.67
N GLU A 109 -10.22 9.34 -0.37
CA GLU A 109 -9.92 10.63 0.29
C GLU A 109 -8.66 11.28 -0.31
N THR A 110 -7.63 10.51 -0.60
CA THR A 110 -6.41 11.01 -1.26
C THR A 110 -6.71 11.59 -2.64
N GLU A 111 -7.51 10.87 -3.45
CA GLU A 111 -7.90 11.32 -4.80
C GLU A 111 -8.80 12.56 -4.73
N ARG A 112 -9.70 12.65 -3.74
CA ARG A 112 -10.52 13.85 -3.53
C ARG A 112 -9.67 15.08 -3.20
N GLU A 113 -8.64 14.92 -2.38
CA GLU A 113 -7.73 16.03 -2.08
C GLU A 113 -6.97 16.48 -3.34
N ARG A 114 -6.52 15.53 -4.18
CA ARG A 114 -5.93 15.83 -5.48
C ARG A 114 -6.89 16.62 -6.38
N LEU A 115 -8.16 16.19 -6.44
CA LEU A 115 -9.20 16.89 -7.20
C LEU A 115 -9.49 18.28 -6.64
N ARG A 116 -9.44 18.46 -5.32
CA ARG A 116 -9.60 19.78 -4.66
C ARG A 116 -8.51 20.74 -5.10
N ILE A 117 -7.26 20.32 -5.04
CA ILE A 117 -6.11 21.14 -5.47
C ILE A 117 -6.27 21.51 -6.94
N ARG A 118 -6.50 20.52 -7.81
CA ARG A 118 -6.68 20.74 -9.24
C ARG A 118 -7.87 21.66 -9.55
N SER A 119 -8.95 21.61 -8.79
CA SER A 119 -10.15 22.44 -9.01
C SER A 119 -9.87 23.94 -8.87
N VAL A 120 -8.90 24.29 -8.03
CA VAL A 120 -8.43 25.68 -7.87
C VAL A 120 -7.59 26.10 -9.09
N GLU A 121 -6.69 25.23 -9.56
CA GLU A 121 -5.81 25.51 -10.70
C GLU A 121 -6.58 25.74 -12.00
N ILE A 122 -7.60 24.91 -12.27
CA ILE A 122 -8.40 24.98 -13.50
C ILE A 122 -9.68 25.81 -13.36
N ASN A 123 -9.92 26.44 -12.20
CA ASN A 123 -11.13 27.20 -11.87
C ASN A 123 -12.44 26.44 -12.17
N SER A 124 -12.47 25.12 -11.90
CA SER A 124 -13.63 24.25 -12.11
C SER A 124 -13.80 23.27 -10.96
N THR A 125 -14.95 23.36 -10.27
CA THR A 125 -15.21 22.60 -9.02
C THR A 125 -16.17 21.43 -9.22
N SER A 126 -16.72 21.20 -10.41
CA SER A 126 -17.79 20.22 -10.65
C SER A 126 -17.37 18.80 -10.28
N THR A 127 -16.21 18.32 -10.78
CA THR A 127 -15.68 16.99 -10.50
C THR A 127 -15.36 16.80 -9.01
N TYR A 128 -14.79 17.82 -8.37
CA TYR A 128 -14.51 17.78 -6.94
C TYR A 128 -15.81 17.69 -6.11
N ARG A 129 -16.84 18.49 -6.44
CA ARG A 129 -18.14 18.44 -5.76
C ARG A 129 -18.80 17.07 -5.93
N GLN A 130 -18.79 16.52 -7.14
CA GLN A 130 -19.34 15.20 -7.42
C GLN A 130 -18.61 14.11 -6.62
N SER A 131 -17.28 14.15 -6.52
CA SER A 131 -16.50 13.19 -5.74
C SER A 131 -16.88 13.17 -4.26
N LYS A 132 -17.37 14.28 -3.71
CA LYS A 132 -17.85 14.35 -2.31
C LYS A 132 -19.02 13.40 -2.08
N THR A 133 -20.04 13.50 -2.91
CA THR A 133 -21.27 12.71 -2.78
C THR A 133 -21.03 11.25 -3.09
N THR A 134 -20.27 10.96 -4.17
CA THR A 134 -19.98 9.57 -4.56
C THR A 134 -19.10 8.87 -3.53
N GLN A 135 -18.14 9.56 -2.92
CA GLN A 135 -17.31 9.02 -1.83
C GLN A 135 -18.14 8.78 -0.56
N LEU A 136 -19.07 9.70 -0.23
CA LEU A 136 -19.96 9.52 0.92
C LEU A 136 -20.85 8.28 0.75
N ASN A 137 -21.45 8.10 -0.43
CA ASN A 137 -22.30 6.94 -0.71
C ASN A 137 -21.49 5.63 -0.63
N LEU A 138 -20.26 5.62 -1.12
CA LEU A 138 -19.37 4.46 -1.03
C LEU A 138 -19.04 4.13 0.44
N ARG A 139 -18.76 5.15 1.25
CA ARG A 139 -18.54 5.00 2.69
C ARG A 139 -19.77 4.42 3.37
N GLN A 140 -20.96 4.98 3.15
CA GLN A 140 -22.20 4.48 3.73
C GLN A 140 -22.46 3.00 3.39
N PHE A 141 -22.17 2.60 2.16
CA PHE A 141 -22.27 1.20 1.73
C PHE A 141 -21.33 0.29 2.51
N ILE A 142 -20.05 0.67 2.65
CA ILE A 142 -19.05 -0.11 3.38
C ILE A 142 -19.42 -0.19 4.87
N GLU A 143 -19.83 0.92 5.47
CA GLU A 143 -20.28 0.99 6.87
C GLU A 143 -21.54 0.16 7.12
N SER A 144 -22.50 0.11 6.17
CA SER A 144 -23.69 -0.72 6.27
C SER A 144 -23.38 -2.22 6.36
N ARG A 145 -22.19 -2.62 5.91
CA ARG A 145 -21.67 -3.99 6.01
C ARG A 145 -20.85 -4.24 7.30
N GLY A 146 -20.82 -3.29 8.21
CA GLY A 146 -20.06 -3.38 9.46
C GLY A 146 -18.55 -3.20 9.30
N MET A 147 -18.09 -2.73 8.13
CA MET A 147 -16.68 -2.51 7.83
C MET A 147 -16.33 -1.02 7.95
N ARG A 148 -15.07 -0.72 8.30
CA ARG A 148 -14.54 0.65 8.29
C ARG A 148 -13.99 1.06 6.93
N ASP A 149 -13.43 0.11 6.21
CA ASP A 149 -12.89 0.23 4.85
C ASP A 149 -12.76 -1.17 4.24
N ILE A 150 -12.44 -1.28 2.96
CA ILE A 150 -12.23 -2.55 2.26
C ILE A 150 -10.90 -2.51 1.49
N ALA A 151 -10.12 -3.60 1.54
CA ALA A 151 -8.91 -3.73 0.75
C ALA A 151 -9.25 -3.92 -0.74
N PHE A 152 -8.43 -3.37 -1.64
CA PHE A 152 -8.66 -3.56 -3.08
C PHE A 152 -8.68 -5.03 -3.51
N SER A 153 -7.92 -5.90 -2.82
CA SER A 153 -7.92 -7.35 -3.07
C SER A 153 -9.27 -8.03 -2.86
N ASP A 154 -10.15 -7.42 -2.06
CA ASP A 154 -11.44 -7.99 -1.67
C ASP A 154 -12.59 -7.42 -2.52
N ILE A 155 -12.30 -6.53 -3.46
CA ILE A 155 -13.26 -5.97 -4.39
C ILE A 155 -13.51 -6.96 -5.52
N THR A 156 -14.77 -7.30 -5.75
CA THR A 156 -15.25 -8.22 -6.77
C THR A 156 -16.39 -7.59 -7.57
N GLU A 157 -16.82 -8.24 -8.66
CA GLU A 157 -18.05 -7.86 -9.36
C GLU A 157 -19.26 -7.88 -8.42
N GLU A 158 -19.36 -8.89 -7.54
CA GLU A 158 -20.44 -8.99 -6.56
C GLU A 158 -20.48 -7.79 -5.60
N PHE A 159 -19.31 -7.27 -5.21
CA PHE A 159 -19.22 -6.04 -4.42
C PHE A 159 -19.84 -4.86 -5.19
N ALA A 160 -19.53 -4.70 -6.45
CA ALA A 160 -20.04 -3.59 -7.27
C ALA A 160 -21.55 -3.73 -7.54
N GLU A 161 -22.04 -4.94 -7.82
CA GLU A 161 -23.48 -5.19 -7.99
C GLU A 161 -24.25 -4.94 -6.68
N SER A 162 -23.71 -5.37 -5.55
CA SER A 162 -24.29 -5.07 -4.24
C SER A 162 -24.32 -3.58 -3.93
N PHE A 163 -23.28 -2.84 -4.36
CA PHE A 163 -23.24 -1.39 -4.22
C PHE A 163 -24.35 -0.72 -5.07
N LYS A 164 -24.57 -1.16 -6.31
CA LYS A 164 -25.68 -0.68 -7.15
C LYS A 164 -27.03 -0.90 -6.48
N ILE A 165 -27.25 -2.11 -5.92
CA ILE A 165 -28.49 -2.44 -5.22
C ILE A 165 -28.69 -1.52 -4.01
N PHE A 166 -27.66 -1.30 -3.21
CA PHE A 166 -27.68 -0.39 -2.05
C PHE A 166 -28.05 1.04 -2.46
N LEU A 167 -27.39 1.57 -3.51
CA LEU A 167 -27.67 2.91 -4.02
C LEU A 167 -29.13 3.10 -4.45
N LYS A 168 -29.73 2.07 -5.08
CA LYS A 168 -31.11 2.12 -5.54
C LYS A 168 -32.12 1.88 -4.43
N LYS A 169 -31.93 0.84 -3.62
CA LYS A 169 -32.93 0.40 -2.67
C LYS A 169 -32.86 1.14 -1.33
N GLU A 170 -31.66 1.37 -0.82
CA GLU A 170 -31.48 2.00 0.49
C GLU A 170 -31.40 3.53 0.40
N LEU A 171 -30.73 4.05 -0.65
CA LEU A 171 -30.56 5.49 -0.84
C LEU A 171 -31.53 6.11 -1.85
N GLY A 172 -32.31 5.30 -2.59
CA GLY A 172 -33.33 5.80 -3.52
C GLY A 172 -32.76 6.55 -4.74
N HIS A 173 -31.50 6.31 -5.13
CA HIS A 173 -30.87 7.02 -6.22
C HIS A 173 -31.32 6.52 -7.59
N GLY A 174 -31.51 7.47 -8.52
CA GLY A 174 -31.78 7.17 -9.93
C GLY A 174 -30.51 6.70 -10.68
N ASN A 175 -30.73 6.09 -11.85
CA ASN A 175 -29.69 5.43 -12.67
C ASN A 175 -28.50 6.33 -12.97
N GLY A 176 -28.72 7.61 -13.30
CA GLY A 176 -27.62 8.55 -13.56
C GLY A 176 -26.68 8.74 -12.35
N HIS A 177 -27.23 8.80 -11.13
CA HIS A 177 -26.41 8.94 -9.93
C HIS A 177 -25.70 7.63 -9.57
N VAL A 178 -26.35 6.48 -9.77
CA VAL A 178 -25.73 5.15 -9.63
C VAL A 178 -24.52 5.05 -10.54
N ASN A 179 -24.68 5.45 -11.81
CA ASN A 179 -23.58 5.44 -12.78
C ASN A 179 -22.42 6.37 -12.35
N HIS A 180 -22.70 7.54 -11.78
CA HIS A 180 -21.65 8.40 -11.23
C HIS A 180 -20.89 7.74 -10.08
N CYS A 181 -21.59 7.00 -9.22
CA CYS A 181 -20.96 6.25 -8.13
C CYS A 181 -20.08 5.10 -8.66
N LEU A 182 -20.53 4.38 -9.70
CA LEU A 182 -19.73 3.36 -10.38
C LEU A 182 -18.51 3.95 -11.08
N CYS A 183 -18.64 5.09 -11.75
CA CYS A 183 -17.48 5.80 -12.32
C CYS A 183 -16.45 6.18 -11.26
N TRP A 184 -16.91 6.59 -10.08
CA TRP A 184 -16.03 6.89 -8.96
C TRP A 184 -15.31 5.64 -8.46
N LEU A 185 -16.02 4.53 -8.24
CA LEU A 185 -15.45 3.25 -7.85
C LEU A 185 -14.41 2.77 -8.87
N ASN A 186 -14.75 2.76 -10.16
CA ASN A 186 -13.83 2.44 -11.25
C ASN A 186 -12.57 3.31 -11.23
N ARG A 187 -12.72 4.62 -11.03
CA ARG A 187 -11.57 5.54 -10.93
C ARG A 187 -10.60 5.13 -9.83
N LEU A 188 -11.11 4.76 -8.64
CA LEU A 188 -10.28 4.34 -7.52
C LEU A 188 -9.58 3.01 -7.80
N ILE A 189 -10.28 2.07 -8.45
CA ILE A 189 -9.70 0.79 -8.86
C ILE A 189 -8.59 0.98 -9.89
N TYR A 190 -8.78 1.85 -10.90
CA TYR A 190 -7.70 2.14 -11.86
C TYR A 190 -6.49 2.82 -11.21
N ILE A 191 -6.67 3.63 -10.17
CA ILE A 191 -5.55 4.15 -9.37
C ILE A 191 -4.78 2.99 -8.72
N ALA A 192 -5.47 1.96 -8.23
CA ALA A 192 -4.83 0.78 -7.66
C ALA A 192 -4.13 -0.09 -8.72
N VAL A 193 -4.69 -0.17 -9.94
CA VAL A 193 -4.05 -0.85 -11.09
C VAL A 193 -2.79 -0.09 -11.53
N ASP A 194 -2.85 1.23 -11.67
CA ASP A 194 -1.70 2.09 -12.04
C ASP A 194 -0.56 2.02 -11.01
N ARG A 195 -0.88 1.71 -9.76
CA ARG A 195 0.08 1.51 -8.67
C ARG A 195 0.53 0.06 -8.49
N GLU A 196 0.13 -0.82 -9.39
CA GLU A 196 0.44 -2.27 -9.34
C GLU A 196 -0.10 -2.98 -8.08
N VAL A 197 -1.08 -2.40 -7.38
CA VAL A 197 -1.81 -3.03 -6.26
C VAL A 197 -2.74 -4.11 -6.78
N LEU A 198 -3.37 -3.85 -7.93
CA LEU A 198 -4.18 -4.80 -8.69
C LEU A 198 -3.54 -5.07 -10.05
N ARG A 199 -3.69 -6.30 -10.56
CA ARG A 199 -3.23 -6.67 -11.90
C ARG A 199 -4.16 -6.19 -13.01
N ALA A 200 -5.46 -6.14 -12.72
CA ALA A 200 -6.52 -5.74 -13.63
C ALA A 200 -7.70 -5.20 -12.83
N ASN A 201 -8.64 -4.54 -13.50
CA ASN A 201 -9.87 -4.06 -12.88
C ASN A 201 -10.85 -5.23 -12.64
N PRO A 202 -11.17 -5.59 -11.38
CA PRO A 202 -12.05 -6.73 -11.09
C PRO A 202 -13.53 -6.46 -11.38
N ILE A 203 -13.92 -5.23 -11.73
CA ILE A 203 -15.30 -4.83 -12.03
C ILE A 203 -15.47 -4.28 -13.46
N GLU A 204 -14.55 -4.61 -14.36
CA GLU A 204 -14.55 -4.08 -15.73
C GLU A 204 -15.83 -4.44 -16.49
N ASP A 205 -16.37 -5.63 -16.26
CA ASP A 205 -17.57 -6.16 -16.91
C ASP A 205 -18.89 -5.72 -16.25
N VAL A 206 -18.83 -4.98 -15.14
CA VAL A 206 -20.04 -4.49 -14.46
C VAL A 206 -20.75 -3.43 -15.30
N ALA A 207 -21.96 -3.75 -15.76
CA ALA A 207 -22.73 -2.87 -16.62
C ALA A 207 -23.25 -1.63 -15.88
N TYR A 208 -23.22 -0.49 -16.56
CA TYR A 208 -23.91 0.72 -16.14
C TYR A 208 -25.42 0.58 -16.27
N GLU A 209 -26.14 1.30 -15.43
CA GLU A 209 -27.62 1.35 -15.47
C GLU A 209 -28.12 2.12 -16.68
N LYS A 210 -29.16 1.59 -17.34
CA LYS A 210 -29.79 2.17 -18.54
C LYS A 210 -30.89 3.18 -18.18
#